data_3c10b6af02ccccaca6617b339bb5581a
#
_entry.id   3c10b6af02ccccaca6617b339bb5581a
#
_cell.length_a   1.000
_cell.length_b   1.000
_cell.length_c   1.000
_cell.angle_alpha   90.00
_cell.angle_beta   90.00
_cell.angle_gamma   90.00
#
_symmetry.space_group_name_H-M   'P 1'
#
loop_
_entity.id
_entity.type
_entity.pdbx_description
1 polymer ?
#
loop_
_entity_poly.entity_id
_entity_poly.type
_entity_poly.pdbx_seq_one_letter_code
_entity_poly.pdbx_strand_id
1 'polypeptide(L)'
;LLSSIEGQRPEVRVRPPFPVHGGLFRKPTVVNNVETVANLLFICSEGGEAYAAIGTPKSTGTKLVSLDSAFFTPGIFEADMGTPLDLVFKQLGSGFKRAVKAVHIGGPLGGLVPVSKIPDLTLDFESFAQNGFMMGHASVVSVPEEYPMIEYLEHLFSFTAHESCGKCFPCRLGSTRGKELLQKAQNDHNFKIDLKLMDHLLDTMKRGSLC
;
A
#
# COMPACT_ATOMS: atom_id res chain seq x y z
N LEU A 1 -4.31 -14.68 -7.53
CA LEU A 1 -3.87 -14.88 -8.92
C LEU A 1 -3.91 -16.35 -9.33
N LEU A 2 -3.13 -17.25 -8.70
CA LEU A 2 -3.07 -18.67 -9.10
C LEU A 2 -4.45 -19.34 -9.07
N SER A 3 -5.22 -19.13 -8.01
CA SER A 3 -6.58 -19.69 -7.88
C SER A 3 -7.54 -19.16 -8.96
N SER A 4 -7.43 -17.87 -9.30
CA SER A 4 -8.24 -17.26 -10.38
C SER A 4 -7.92 -17.88 -11.74
N ILE A 5 -6.63 -18.09 -12.04
CA ILE A 5 -6.22 -18.73 -13.31
C ILE A 5 -6.71 -20.20 -13.38
N GLU A 6 -6.75 -20.88 -12.24
CA GLU A 6 -7.29 -22.24 -12.14
C GLU A 6 -8.83 -22.32 -12.18
N GLY A 7 -9.53 -21.18 -12.30
CA GLY A 7 -11.00 -21.12 -12.25
C GLY A 7 -11.59 -21.36 -10.86
N GLN A 8 -10.77 -21.27 -9.81
CA GLN A 8 -11.19 -21.45 -8.43
C GLN A 8 -11.55 -20.11 -7.79
N ARG A 9 -12.25 -20.13 -6.66
CA ARG A 9 -12.48 -18.93 -5.85
C ARG A 9 -11.16 -18.30 -5.45
N PRO A 10 -10.96 -16.99 -5.74
CA PRO A 10 -9.74 -16.28 -5.33
C PRO A 10 -9.66 -16.23 -3.81
N GLU A 11 -8.66 -16.87 -3.25
CA GLU A 11 -8.37 -16.81 -1.83
C GLU A 11 -6.87 -16.95 -1.56
N VAL A 12 -6.44 -16.58 -0.35
CA VAL A 12 -5.05 -16.75 0.05
C VAL A 12 -4.73 -18.24 0.21
N ARG A 13 -3.60 -18.68 -0.34
CA ARG A 13 -3.06 -20.03 -0.16
C ARG A 13 -2.12 -20.06 1.04
N VAL A 14 -2.29 -21.05 1.90
CA VAL A 14 -1.38 -21.27 3.04
C VAL A 14 -0.02 -21.70 2.52
N ARG A 15 1.03 -21.23 3.13
CA ARG A 15 2.42 -21.58 2.85
C ARG A 15 3.03 -22.29 4.05
N PRO A 16 3.83 -23.39 3.90
CA PRO A 16 4.14 -24.12 2.67
C PRO A 16 2.92 -24.89 2.10
N PRO A 17 2.96 -25.28 0.78
CA PRO A 17 4.06 -25.08 -0.16
C PRO A 17 4.11 -23.67 -0.74
N PHE A 18 5.32 -23.19 -1.04
CA PHE A 18 5.50 -21.97 -1.82
C PHE A 18 5.23 -22.24 -3.32
N PRO A 19 4.87 -21.22 -4.12
CA PRO A 19 4.57 -21.41 -5.55
C PRO A 19 5.68 -22.09 -6.34
N VAL A 20 6.94 -21.86 -5.98
CA VAL A 20 8.10 -22.53 -6.60
C VAL A 20 8.08 -24.06 -6.44
N HIS A 21 7.43 -24.58 -5.42
CA HIS A 21 7.27 -26.02 -5.18
C HIS A 21 5.90 -26.53 -5.62
N GLY A 22 4.84 -25.71 -5.50
CA GLY A 22 3.49 -26.11 -5.85
C GLY A 22 2.60 -24.89 -6.10
N GLY A 23 2.70 -24.31 -7.30
CA GLY A 23 1.95 -23.13 -7.75
C GLY A 23 0.75 -23.47 -8.62
N LEU A 24 0.75 -23.00 -9.87
CA LEU A 24 -0.31 -23.18 -10.84
C LEU A 24 -0.47 -24.69 -11.18
N PHE A 25 -1.69 -25.19 -11.03
CA PHE A 25 -2.00 -26.63 -11.19
C PHE A 25 -1.07 -27.53 -10.39
N ARG A 26 -0.63 -27.07 -9.20
CA ARG A 26 0.32 -27.75 -8.31
C ARG A 26 1.71 -27.99 -8.92
N LYS A 27 2.04 -27.31 -10.02
CA LYS A 27 3.36 -27.37 -10.65
C LYS A 27 4.26 -26.26 -10.15
N PRO A 28 5.60 -26.43 -10.21
CA PRO A 28 6.53 -25.34 -9.91
C PRO A 28 6.22 -24.11 -10.72
N THR A 29 6.05 -22.97 -10.06
CA THR A 29 5.59 -21.74 -10.70
C THR A 29 6.37 -20.55 -10.15
N VAL A 30 6.87 -19.71 -11.06
CA VAL A 30 7.46 -18.41 -10.71
C VAL A 30 6.36 -17.35 -10.79
N VAL A 31 6.26 -16.50 -9.76
CA VAL A 31 5.33 -15.37 -9.71
C VAL A 31 6.15 -14.11 -9.49
N ASN A 32 6.14 -13.21 -10.47
CA ASN A 32 6.86 -11.95 -10.42
C ASN A 32 5.91 -10.76 -10.63
N ASN A 33 6.27 -9.62 -10.05
CA ASN A 33 5.63 -8.35 -10.33
C ASN A 33 6.01 -7.89 -11.74
N VAL A 34 5.08 -7.22 -12.44
CA VAL A 34 5.29 -6.71 -13.80
C VAL A 34 6.42 -5.67 -13.83
N GLU A 35 6.51 -4.78 -12.84
CA GLU A 35 7.59 -3.81 -12.72
C GLU A 35 8.96 -4.49 -12.59
N THR A 36 9.05 -5.58 -11.81
CA THR A 36 10.25 -6.40 -11.71
C THR A 36 10.66 -6.99 -13.07
N VAL A 37 9.68 -7.49 -13.84
CA VAL A 37 9.95 -8.07 -15.17
C VAL A 37 10.36 -6.98 -16.16
N ALA A 38 9.76 -5.79 -16.08
CA ALA A 38 10.12 -4.66 -16.95
C ALA A 38 11.58 -4.21 -16.76
N ASN A 39 12.09 -4.26 -15.53
CA ASN A 39 13.48 -3.92 -15.22
C ASN A 39 14.50 -4.92 -15.79
N LEU A 40 14.08 -6.14 -16.15
CA LEU A 40 14.99 -7.14 -16.71
C LEU A 40 15.61 -6.69 -18.04
N LEU A 41 14.90 -5.88 -18.82
CA LEU A 41 15.45 -5.36 -20.08
C LEU A 41 16.71 -4.53 -19.82
N PHE A 42 16.65 -3.58 -18.88
CA PHE A 42 17.79 -2.76 -18.49
C PHE A 42 18.92 -3.64 -17.90
N ILE A 43 18.58 -4.55 -16.99
CA ILE A 43 19.58 -5.42 -16.34
C ILE A 43 20.29 -6.32 -17.35
N CYS A 44 19.58 -6.82 -18.37
CA CYS A 44 20.17 -7.66 -19.41
C CYS A 44 21.05 -6.87 -20.39
N SER A 45 20.72 -5.58 -20.66
CA SER A 45 21.51 -4.76 -21.58
C SER A 45 22.72 -4.11 -20.92
N GLU A 46 22.55 -3.55 -19.72
CA GLU A 46 23.57 -2.73 -19.05
C GLU A 46 24.31 -3.49 -17.92
N GLY A 47 23.77 -4.62 -17.49
CA GLY A 47 24.31 -5.44 -16.42
C GLY A 47 23.74 -5.13 -15.03
N GLY A 48 23.87 -6.11 -14.14
CA GLY A 48 23.37 -6.01 -12.78
C GLY A 48 24.06 -4.94 -11.92
N GLU A 49 25.35 -4.68 -12.16
CA GLU A 49 26.12 -3.64 -11.45
C GLU A 49 25.61 -2.24 -11.80
N ALA A 50 25.29 -1.99 -13.08
CA ALA A 50 24.71 -0.72 -13.52
C ALA A 50 23.34 -0.48 -12.86
N TYR A 51 22.50 -1.49 -12.76
CA TYR A 51 21.22 -1.39 -12.08
C TYR A 51 21.39 -1.20 -10.56
N ALA A 52 22.33 -1.89 -9.94
CA ALA A 52 22.62 -1.77 -8.52
C ALA A 52 23.25 -0.41 -8.13
N ALA A 53 23.82 0.31 -9.08
CA ALA A 53 24.34 1.68 -8.87
C ALA A 53 23.23 2.73 -8.77
N ILE A 54 22.00 2.42 -9.19
CA ILE A 54 20.83 3.28 -9.05
C ILE A 54 20.15 2.96 -7.72
N GLY A 55 19.77 3.98 -6.96
CA GLY A 55 19.04 3.80 -5.70
C GLY A 55 19.91 3.70 -4.47
N THR A 56 19.43 2.94 -3.47
CA THR A 56 20.13 2.72 -2.19
C THR A 56 20.75 1.32 -2.15
N PRO A 57 21.67 1.04 -1.21
CA PRO A 57 22.27 -0.31 -1.10
C PRO A 57 21.29 -1.46 -0.86
N LYS A 58 20.08 -1.17 -0.35
CA LYS A 58 19.06 -2.20 -0.07
C LYS A 58 17.84 -2.08 -0.97
N SER A 59 17.60 -0.89 -1.51
CA SER A 59 16.51 -0.60 -2.45
C SER A 59 17.13 -0.07 -3.74
N THR A 60 17.55 -0.97 -4.63
CA THR A 60 18.25 -0.62 -5.88
C THR A 60 17.26 -0.41 -7.02
N GLY A 61 17.69 0.36 -8.04
CA GLY A 61 16.93 0.64 -9.24
C GLY A 61 15.96 1.80 -9.09
N THR A 62 14.94 1.78 -9.91
CA THR A 62 13.90 2.81 -9.98
C THR A 62 12.57 2.31 -9.43
N LYS A 63 11.65 3.24 -9.18
CA LYS A 63 10.28 2.96 -8.77
C LYS A 63 9.29 3.82 -9.55
N LEU A 64 8.22 3.19 -10.04
CA LEU A 64 7.09 3.93 -10.59
C LEU A 64 6.26 4.52 -9.45
N VAL A 65 6.07 5.85 -9.49
CA VAL A 65 5.25 6.62 -8.55
C VAL A 65 4.04 7.15 -9.28
N SER A 66 2.85 6.85 -8.80
CA SER A 66 1.61 7.40 -9.33
C SER A 66 1.12 8.53 -8.45
N LEU A 67 1.00 9.74 -9.00
CA LEU A 67 0.53 10.94 -8.33
C LEU A 67 -0.88 11.27 -8.79
N ASP A 68 -1.78 11.52 -7.83
CA ASP A 68 -3.20 11.76 -8.08
C ASP A 68 -3.51 13.18 -8.60
N SER A 69 -4.79 13.46 -8.83
CA SER A 69 -5.26 14.74 -9.38
C SER A 69 -5.09 15.95 -8.44
N ALA A 70 -4.70 15.76 -7.19
CA ALA A 70 -4.40 16.84 -6.26
C ALA A 70 -3.04 17.51 -6.54
N PHE A 71 -2.16 16.85 -7.29
CA PHE A 71 -0.92 17.46 -7.77
C PHE A 71 -1.17 18.36 -8.99
N PHE A 72 -0.32 19.38 -9.19
CA PHE A 72 -0.40 20.21 -10.41
C PHE A 72 -0.09 19.38 -11.66
N THR A 73 0.83 18.42 -11.55
CA THR A 73 1.19 17.47 -12.61
C THR A 73 0.87 16.04 -12.15
N PRO A 74 -0.39 15.58 -12.30
CA PRO A 74 -0.75 14.20 -12.00
C PRO A 74 -0.24 13.26 -13.08
N GLY A 75 0.08 12.01 -12.70
CA GLY A 75 0.57 11.02 -13.66
C GLY A 75 1.36 9.90 -13.01
N ILE A 76 1.98 9.08 -13.85
CA ILE A 76 2.90 8.03 -13.41
C ILE A 76 4.31 8.46 -13.83
N PHE A 77 5.21 8.47 -12.86
CA PHE A 77 6.58 8.92 -13.02
C PHE A 77 7.54 7.83 -12.56
N GLU A 78 8.67 7.72 -13.23
CA GLU A 78 9.77 6.88 -12.78
C GLU A 78 10.76 7.75 -11.99
N ALA A 79 11.17 7.27 -10.82
CA ALA A 79 12.13 7.95 -9.96
C ALA A 79 13.12 6.94 -9.37
N ASP A 80 14.36 7.36 -9.15
CA ASP A 80 15.37 6.53 -8.52
C ASP A 80 14.97 6.22 -7.07
N MET A 81 15.17 4.98 -6.66
CA MET A 81 15.03 4.62 -5.26
C MET A 81 15.98 5.48 -4.41
N GLY A 82 15.55 5.85 -3.20
CA GLY A 82 16.31 6.75 -2.32
C GLY A 82 16.10 8.24 -2.59
N THR A 83 15.37 8.62 -3.65
CA THR A 83 15.01 10.03 -3.88
C THR A 83 14.18 10.57 -2.72
N PRO A 84 14.51 11.75 -2.13
CA PRO A 84 13.67 12.36 -1.10
C PRO A 84 12.22 12.54 -1.58
N LEU A 85 11.26 12.12 -0.76
CA LEU A 85 9.86 12.09 -1.15
C LEU A 85 9.29 13.49 -1.45
N ASP A 86 9.78 14.51 -0.73
CA ASP A 86 9.41 15.89 -0.98
C ASP A 86 9.91 16.39 -2.34
N LEU A 87 11.07 15.92 -2.80
CA LEU A 87 11.57 16.24 -4.15
C LEU A 87 10.71 15.55 -5.23
N VAL A 88 10.34 14.29 -5.03
CA VAL A 88 9.41 13.58 -5.93
C VAL A 88 8.13 14.42 -6.11
N PHE A 89 7.53 14.87 -5.00
CA PHE A 89 6.29 15.63 -5.05
C PHE A 89 6.45 17.03 -5.66
N LYS A 90 7.58 17.70 -5.40
CA LYS A 90 7.85 19.04 -5.92
C LYS A 90 8.29 19.03 -7.39
N GLN A 91 9.17 18.12 -7.77
CA GLN A 91 9.76 18.09 -9.11
C GLN A 91 8.87 17.36 -10.11
N LEU A 92 8.36 16.18 -9.78
CA LEU A 92 7.54 15.40 -10.69
C LEU A 92 6.07 15.83 -10.63
N GLY A 93 5.53 16.02 -9.42
CA GLY A 93 4.14 16.43 -9.21
C GLY A 93 3.89 17.95 -9.30
N SER A 94 4.95 18.77 -9.34
CA SER A 94 4.88 20.24 -9.29
C SER A 94 4.16 20.77 -8.03
N GLY A 95 4.14 19.97 -6.95
CA GLY A 95 3.46 20.30 -5.69
C GLY A 95 1.95 20.07 -5.71
N PHE A 96 1.30 20.39 -4.59
CA PHE A 96 -0.15 20.22 -4.42
C PHE A 96 -0.93 21.48 -4.86
N LYS A 97 -2.07 21.27 -5.52
CA LYS A 97 -3.02 22.34 -5.93
C LYS A 97 -3.76 22.98 -4.75
N ARG A 98 -3.86 22.26 -3.62
CA ARG A 98 -4.59 22.65 -2.43
C ARG A 98 -3.92 22.10 -1.17
N ALA A 99 -4.33 22.60 0.00
CA ALA A 99 -3.84 22.08 1.27
C ALA A 99 -4.18 20.58 1.43
N VAL A 100 -3.19 19.80 1.84
CA VAL A 100 -3.26 18.35 2.05
C VAL A 100 -2.75 18.07 3.45
N LYS A 101 -3.51 17.31 4.24
CA LYS A 101 -3.12 16.91 5.61
C LYS A 101 -2.29 15.63 5.65
N ALA A 102 -2.52 14.74 4.71
CA ALA A 102 -1.82 13.45 4.62
C ALA A 102 -1.81 12.94 3.18
N VAL A 103 -0.89 12.05 2.89
CA VAL A 103 -0.88 11.26 1.66
C VAL A 103 -0.97 9.78 2.02
N HIS A 104 -1.80 9.05 1.31
CA HIS A 104 -1.90 7.60 1.44
C HIS A 104 -1.06 6.97 0.34
N ILE A 105 -0.02 6.25 0.73
CA ILE A 105 0.97 5.68 -0.19
C ILE A 105 0.89 4.16 -0.19
N GLY A 106 0.93 3.56 -1.37
CA GLY A 106 1.03 2.12 -1.53
C GLY A 106 -0.29 1.37 -1.67
N GLY A 107 -1.38 2.08 -1.94
CA GLY A 107 -2.72 1.53 -2.09
C GLY A 107 -3.53 1.49 -0.79
N PRO A 108 -4.79 1.01 -0.82
CA PRO A 108 -5.73 1.12 0.31
C PRO A 108 -5.26 0.48 1.63
N LEU A 109 -4.33 -0.47 1.55
CA LEU A 109 -3.70 -1.12 2.72
C LEU A 109 -2.25 -0.65 2.93
N GLY A 110 -1.86 0.44 2.30
CA GLY A 110 -0.54 1.06 2.43
C GLY A 110 -0.42 1.96 3.66
N GLY A 111 0.54 2.88 3.63
CA GLY A 111 0.83 3.81 4.70
C GLY A 111 0.12 5.15 4.55
N LEU A 112 -0.53 5.63 5.61
CA LEU A 112 -1.05 7.00 5.68
C LEU A 112 0.00 7.90 6.32
N VAL A 113 0.62 8.75 5.51
CA VAL A 113 1.74 9.61 5.88
C VAL A 113 1.24 11.04 6.09
N PRO A 114 1.33 11.61 7.30
CA PRO A 114 1.07 13.04 7.51
C PRO A 114 2.01 13.91 6.69
N VAL A 115 1.53 15.04 6.16
CA VAL A 115 2.35 15.96 5.34
C VAL A 115 3.62 16.40 6.09
N SER A 116 3.55 16.59 7.41
CA SER A 116 4.71 16.93 8.25
C SER A 116 5.82 15.89 8.25
N LYS A 117 5.52 14.65 7.84
CA LYS A 117 6.48 13.53 7.78
C LYS A 117 7.07 13.29 6.39
N ILE A 118 6.54 13.94 5.36
CA ILE A 118 7.06 13.80 3.99
C ILE A 118 8.55 14.15 3.90
N PRO A 119 9.07 15.22 4.53
CA PRO A 119 10.49 15.56 4.46
C PRO A 119 11.43 14.54 5.12
N ASP A 120 10.90 13.70 6.02
CA ASP A 120 11.68 12.67 6.73
C ASP A 120 11.84 11.38 5.90
N LEU A 121 11.15 11.28 4.75
CA LEU A 121 11.06 10.06 3.95
C LEU A 121 11.83 10.17 2.63
N THR A 122 12.45 9.07 2.27
CA THR A 122 12.99 8.81 0.94
C THR A 122 12.18 7.71 0.25
N LEU A 123 12.18 7.68 -1.08
CA LEU A 123 11.46 6.69 -1.89
C LEU A 123 12.19 5.35 -1.82
N ASP A 124 12.17 4.70 -0.67
CA ASP A 124 12.73 3.37 -0.44
C ASP A 124 12.00 2.63 0.68
N PHE A 125 12.12 1.32 0.70
CA PHE A 125 11.39 0.47 1.65
C PHE A 125 11.89 0.65 3.09
N GLU A 126 13.17 0.91 3.26
CA GLU A 126 13.82 1.04 4.57
C GLU A 126 13.38 2.30 5.29
N SER A 127 13.39 3.45 4.60
CA SER A 127 12.97 4.73 5.14
C SER A 127 11.51 4.69 5.60
N PHE A 128 10.63 4.13 4.78
CA PHE A 128 9.23 3.95 5.15
C PHE A 128 9.07 3.05 6.37
N ALA A 129 9.73 1.88 6.39
CA ALA A 129 9.64 0.93 7.50
C ALA A 129 10.18 1.51 8.80
N GLN A 130 11.30 2.25 8.78
CA GLN A 130 11.90 2.90 9.94
C GLN A 130 10.99 3.98 10.55
N ASN A 131 10.20 4.66 9.71
CA ASN A 131 9.23 5.65 10.13
C ASN A 131 7.83 5.07 10.43
N GLY A 132 7.68 3.75 10.42
CA GLY A 132 6.44 3.06 10.74
C GLY A 132 5.39 3.07 9.63
N PHE A 133 5.80 3.34 8.39
CA PHE A 133 4.94 3.36 7.21
C PHE A 133 5.24 2.20 6.27
N MET A 134 4.39 2.04 5.26
CA MET A 134 4.57 1.08 4.18
C MET A 134 4.50 1.80 2.83
N MET A 135 5.53 1.64 2.00
CA MET A 135 5.56 2.25 0.67
C MET A 135 4.66 1.51 -0.33
N GLY A 136 4.49 0.19 -0.16
CA GLY A 136 3.71 -0.65 -1.07
C GLY A 136 4.13 -0.49 -2.52
N HIS A 137 3.16 -0.25 -3.41
CA HIS A 137 3.43 -0.03 -4.84
C HIS A 137 3.65 1.45 -5.22
N ALA A 138 3.80 2.34 -4.23
CA ALA A 138 4.12 3.76 -4.39
C ALA A 138 3.07 4.60 -5.17
N SER A 139 1.81 4.18 -5.25
CA SER A 139 0.75 5.13 -5.64
C SER A 139 0.43 6.07 -4.48
N VAL A 140 0.17 7.31 -4.81
CA VAL A 140 -0.09 8.39 -3.85
C VAL A 140 -1.52 8.89 -4.04
N VAL A 141 -2.30 8.84 -2.96
CA VAL A 141 -3.64 9.44 -2.88
C VAL A 141 -3.60 10.52 -1.82
N SER A 142 -3.86 11.74 -2.21
CA SER A 142 -3.82 12.91 -1.34
C SER A 142 -5.11 13.05 -0.54
N VAL A 143 -4.98 13.27 0.76
CA VAL A 143 -6.12 13.55 1.65
C VAL A 143 -6.19 15.05 1.91
N PRO A 144 -7.19 15.77 1.34
CA PRO A 144 -7.33 17.20 1.53
C PRO A 144 -7.49 17.61 2.99
N GLU A 145 -7.07 18.84 3.33
CA GLU A 145 -7.14 19.34 4.70
C GLU A 145 -8.57 19.32 5.25
N GLU A 146 -9.55 19.66 4.42
CA GLU A 146 -10.98 19.71 4.77
C GLU A 146 -11.65 18.34 4.86
N TYR A 147 -11.05 17.25 4.31
CA TYR A 147 -11.69 15.94 4.27
C TYR A 147 -11.67 15.25 5.65
N PRO A 148 -12.82 14.86 6.22
CA PRO A 148 -12.88 14.24 7.54
C PRO A 148 -12.14 12.89 7.58
N MET A 149 -11.19 12.73 8.52
CA MET A 149 -10.43 11.48 8.64
C MET A 149 -11.30 10.27 8.98
N ILE A 150 -12.42 10.49 9.70
CA ILE A 150 -13.34 9.40 10.02
C ILE A 150 -14.02 8.82 8.78
N GLU A 151 -14.36 9.66 7.80
CA GLU A 151 -14.91 9.22 6.52
C GLU A 151 -13.86 8.47 5.70
N TYR A 152 -12.61 8.96 5.74
CA TYR A 152 -11.51 8.29 5.07
C TYR A 152 -11.25 6.89 5.65
N LEU A 153 -11.24 6.76 6.96
CA LEU A 153 -11.09 5.47 7.65
C LEU A 153 -12.27 4.52 7.37
N GLU A 154 -13.49 5.05 7.37
CA GLU A 154 -14.68 4.25 7.00
C GLU A 154 -14.55 3.70 5.57
N HIS A 155 -14.13 4.54 4.63
CA HIS A 155 -13.89 4.12 3.25
C HIS A 155 -12.85 2.99 3.17
N LEU A 156 -11.74 3.06 3.91
CA LEU A 156 -10.72 2.01 3.95
C LEU A 156 -11.27 0.69 4.53
N PHE A 157 -12.06 0.77 5.60
CA PHE A 157 -12.70 -0.42 6.18
C PHE A 157 -13.78 -0.99 5.25
N SER A 158 -14.54 -0.13 4.58
CA SER A 158 -15.53 -0.52 3.58
C SER A 158 -14.89 -1.25 2.41
N PHE A 159 -13.79 -0.70 1.88
CA PHE A 159 -12.97 -1.33 0.86
C PHE A 159 -12.44 -2.69 1.32
N THR A 160 -11.85 -2.75 2.51
CA THR A 160 -11.28 -4.00 3.06
C THR A 160 -12.36 -5.06 3.26
N ALA A 161 -13.55 -4.68 3.74
CA ALA A 161 -14.67 -5.60 3.92
C ALA A 161 -15.18 -6.15 2.57
N HIS A 162 -15.19 -5.31 1.52
CA HIS A 162 -15.62 -5.71 0.17
C HIS A 162 -14.60 -6.64 -0.49
N GLU A 163 -13.31 -6.31 -0.40
CA GLU A 163 -12.23 -7.06 -1.06
C GLU A 163 -11.76 -8.29 -0.27
N SER A 164 -12.20 -8.46 0.96
CA SER A 164 -11.83 -9.63 1.78
C SER A 164 -12.27 -10.92 1.10
N CYS A 165 -11.34 -11.86 0.90
CA CYS A 165 -11.68 -13.19 0.40
C CYS A 165 -12.52 -14.02 1.40
N GLY A 166 -12.63 -13.56 2.67
CA GLY A 166 -13.42 -14.17 3.73
C GLY A 166 -12.80 -15.39 4.41
N LYS A 167 -11.57 -15.78 4.05
CA LYS A 167 -10.92 -16.97 4.61
C LYS A 167 -10.56 -16.83 6.09
N CYS A 168 -9.92 -15.72 6.45
CA CYS A 168 -9.49 -15.44 7.82
C CYS A 168 -10.59 -14.77 8.61
N PHE A 169 -11.01 -15.35 9.74
CA PHE A 169 -12.02 -14.75 10.63
C PHE A 169 -11.68 -13.31 11.04
N PRO A 170 -10.44 -13.00 11.50
CA PRO A 170 -10.10 -11.65 11.92
C PRO A 170 -10.26 -10.63 10.79
N CYS A 171 -9.84 -10.93 9.58
CA CYS A 171 -10.03 -10.06 8.42
C CYS A 171 -11.52 -9.89 8.09
N ARG A 172 -12.25 -11.00 7.88
CA ARG A 172 -13.66 -10.96 7.48
C ARG A 172 -14.55 -10.23 8.48
N LEU A 173 -14.46 -10.60 9.75
CA LEU A 173 -15.31 -10.03 10.79
C LEU A 173 -14.78 -8.67 11.25
N GLY A 174 -13.47 -8.51 11.35
CA GLY A 174 -12.83 -7.28 11.80
C GLY A 174 -13.04 -6.12 10.85
N SER A 175 -12.91 -6.34 9.53
CA SER A 175 -13.17 -5.28 8.56
C SER A 175 -14.64 -4.83 8.58
N THR A 176 -15.58 -5.75 8.68
CA THR A 176 -17.00 -5.43 8.82
C THR A 176 -17.28 -4.69 10.13
N ARG A 177 -16.72 -5.17 11.24
CA ARG A 177 -16.93 -4.53 12.55
C ARG A 177 -16.33 -3.14 12.64
N GLY A 178 -15.11 -2.96 12.09
CA GLY A 178 -14.47 -1.64 12.02
C GLY A 178 -15.30 -0.64 11.23
N LYS A 179 -15.82 -1.07 10.06
CA LYS A 179 -16.75 -0.28 9.25
C LYS A 179 -18.00 0.13 10.05
N GLU A 180 -18.68 -0.82 10.71
CA GLU A 180 -19.88 -0.54 11.50
C GLU A 180 -19.64 0.46 12.63
N LEU A 181 -18.50 0.35 13.34
CA LEU A 181 -18.15 1.27 14.41
C LEU A 181 -17.94 2.70 13.88
N LEU A 182 -17.26 2.85 12.75
CA LEU A 182 -17.01 4.14 12.12
C LEU A 182 -18.30 4.76 11.57
N GLN A 183 -19.15 3.98 10.92
CA GLN A 183 -20.47 4.42 10.43
C GLN A 183 -21.37 4.85 11.60
N LYS A 184 -21.38 4.10 12.70
CA LYS A 184 -22.14 4.47 13.88
C LYS A 184 -21.64 5.80 14.46
N ALA A 185 -20.33 6.00 14.53
CA ALA A 185 -19.77 7.25 15.06
C ALA A 185 -20.08 8.47 14.17
N GLN A 186 -20.28 8.29 12.88
CA GLN A 186 -20.69 9.36 11.96
C GLN A 186 -22.18 9.69 12.07
N ASN A 187 -23.02 8.69 12.35
CA ASN A 187 -24.48 8.83 12.34
C ASN A 187 -25.08 9.11 13.73
N ASP A 188 -24.36 8.84 14.80
CA ASP A 188 -24.83 9.02 16.18
C ASP A 188 -23.83 9.88 16.97
N HIS A 189 -24.15 11.15 17.14
CA HIS A 189 -23.30 12.12 17.86
C HIS A 189 -23.06 11.77 19.34
N ASN A 190 -23.89 10.92 19.94
CA ASN A 190 -23.70 10.42 21.31
C ASN A 190 -22.79 9.21 21.38
N PHE A 191 -22.54 8.54 20.25
CA PHE A 191 -21.66 7.38 20.20
C PHE A 191 -20.19 7.81 20.11
N LYS A 192 -19.38 7.30 21.04
CA LYS A 192 -17.91 7.46 20.98
C LYS A 192 -17.28 6.11 20.77
N ILE A 193 -16.33 6.08 19.83
CA ILE A 193 -15.55 4.87 19.59
C ILE A 193 -14.66 4.60 20.82
N ASP A 194 -14.74 3.40 21.36
CA ASP A 194 -13.78 2.92 22.34
C ASP A 194 -12.46 2.63 21.64
N LEU A 195 -11.48 3.50 21.85
CA LEU A 195 -10.16 3.39 21.20
C LEU A 195 -9.43 2.11 21.60
N LYS A 196 -9.58 1.62 22.84
CA LYS A 196 -8.96 0.36 23.27
C LYS A 196 -9.56 -0.83 22.51
N LEU A 197 -10.89 -0.83 22.35
CA LEU A 197 -11.57 -1.86 21.57
C LEU A 197 -11.13 -1.82 20.11
N MET A 198 -10.98 -0.63 19.55
CA MET A 198 -10.50 -0.46 18.17
C MET A 198 -9.06 -0.97 18.01
N ASP A 199 -8.17 -0.64 18.95
CA ASP A 199 -6.78 -1.13 18.94
C ASP A 199 -6.72 -2.66 19.04
N HIS A 200 -7.53 -3.27 19.91
CA HIS A 200 -7.61 -4.74 20.00
C HIS A 200 -8.13 -5.36 18.68
N LEU A 201 -9.12 -4.73 18.05
CA LEU A 201 -9.63 -5.17 16.75
C LEU A 201 -8.54 -5.16 15.69
N LEU A 202 -7.82 -4.04 15.58
CA LEU A 202 -6.73 -3.86 14.61
C LEU A 202 -5.58 -4.84 14.86
N ASP A 203 -5.16 -5.03 16.11
CA ASP A 203 -4.11 -5.97 16.48
C ASP A 203 -4.52 -7.42 16.15
N THR A 204 -5.78 -7.77 16.43
CA THR A 204 -6.33 -9.09 16.08
C THR A 204 -6.35 -9.31 14.57
N MET A 205 -6.76 -8.31 13.79
CA MET A 205 -6.72 -8.37 12.33
C MET A 205 -5.30 -8.52 11.81
N LYS A 206 -4.35 -7.75 12.35
CA LYS A 206 -2.94 -7.77 11.96
C LYS A 206 -2.27 -9.11 12.23
N ARG A 207 -2.53 -9.71 13.39
CA ARG A 207 -1.89 -10.98 13.79
C ARG A 207 -2.58 -12.23 13.26
N GLY A 208 -3.89 -12.18 13.07
CA GLY A 208 -4.68 -13.35 12.70
C GLY A 208 -5.03 -13.46 11.23
N SER A 209 -4.60 -12.52 10.37
CA SER A 209 -4.85 -12.55 8.92
C SER A 209 -3.60 -13.03 8.17
N LEU A 210 -3.83 -13.81 7.09
CA LEU A 210 -2.75 -14.43 6.30
C LEU A 210 -2.09 -13.50 5.28
N CYS A 211 -2.75 -12.38 4.95
CA CYS A 211 -2.25 -11.41 3.96
C CYS A 211 -2.17 -9.98 4.50
#